data_6b326c5c3a2ea0402fcb42df9e63159e
#
_entry.id   6b326c5c3a2ea0402fcb42df9e63159e
#
_cell.length_a   1.000
_cell.length_b   1.000
_cell.length_c   1.000
_cell.angle_alpha   90.00
_cell.angle_beta   90.00
_cell.angle_gamma   90.00
#
_symmetry.space_group_name_H-M   'P 1'
#
loop_
_entity.id
_entity.type
_entity.pdbx_description
1 polymer ?
#
loop_
_entity_poly.entity_id
_entity_poly.type
_entity_poly.pdbx_seq_one_letter_code
_entity_poly.pdbx_strand_id
1 'polypeptide(L)'
;MTLTTISKEEFTSFANTVSHRSFIQSAEMADLLEKRGNTVQFIAWKQENQVQVAAILYSLPMTGGLHMEINSGPLYQEEAMLEPFYAALKDYAKENGAIELVIKPYDTYQTFDSDGNPTSEEQTHFMDTLKNLGYQHDGLTTGYPGGEGDWHYVKDMEGITEKNLLKSFSKKGKPLVKKAKSFGIELKRLNRDELQLFKDITSSTSDRRDYQDKTLDYYQTFYDSFGDNADFMIATLNFHHYYTNLEKDQGKLAQKIEKLQKDLEVNPNSEKKQNQLREFSSQFDTFEVRKKEAKEYIEKYGDQDVILAGSLFVYMPQESTYLFSGSYTEFNKFYAPAVLQEYMMLETIKRGIPRYNFLGIQGIFDGSDGVLRFKQNFNGYIVRKMGTFRYYPNPLKYKMISLIKKLLGRS
;
A
#
# COMPACT_ATOMS: atom_id res chain seq x y z
N MET A 1 36.34 5.01 9.90
CA MET A 1 35.04 4.61 9.36
C MET A 1 34.99 3.09 9.24
N THR A 2 33.94 2.43 9.73
CA THR A 2 33.86 0.95 9.73
C THR A 2 32.40 0.52 9.54
N LEU A 3 32.19 -0.58 8.80
CA LEU A 3 30.94 -1.32 8.77
C LEU A 3 30.91 -2.27 9.97
N THR A 4 29.87 -2.20 10.76
CA THR A 4 29.74 -3.01 11.99
C THR A 4 28.28 -3.39 12.22
N THR A 5 28.06 -4.42 13.03
CA THR A 5 26.74 -4.73 13.57
C THR A 5 26.41 -3.79 14.72
N ILE A 6 25.14 -3.41 14.83
CA ILE A 6 24.61 -2.56 15.90
C ILE A 6 23.42 -3.24 16.58
N SER A 7 22.99 -2.74 17.73
CA SER A 7 21.80 -3.24 18.40
C SER A 7 20.52 -2.78 17.70
N LYS A 8 19.43 -3.48 17.97
CA LYS A 8 18.08 -3.12 17.51
C LYS A 8 17.68 -1.72 17.97
N GLU A 9 18.03 -1.35 19.21
CA GLU A 9 17.75 -0.05 19.81
C GLU A 9 18.53 1.07 19.10
N GLU A 10 19.80 0.84 18.81
CA GLU A 10 20.65 1.79 18.08
C GLU A 10 20.14 1.99 16.65
N PHE A 11 19.78 0.91 15.96
CA PHE A 11 19.15 0.96 14.65
C PHE A 11 17.85 1.76 14.69
N THR A 12 16.95 1.45 15.63
CA THR A 12 15.65 2.12 15.75
C THR A 12 15.80 3.60 16.02
N SER A 13 16.76 3.97 16.90
CA SER A 13 17.05 5.36 17.20
C SER A 13 17.49 6.12 15.94
N PHE A 14 18.41 5.55 15.16
CA PHE A 14 18.85 6.15 13.89
C PHE A 14 17.71 6.19 12.86
N ALA A 15 16.97 5.09 12.70
CA ALA A 15 15.86 4.98 11.73
C ALA A 15 14.73 6.01 11.98
N ASN A 16 14.60 6.51 13.20
CA ASN A 16 13.62 7.56 13.52
C ASN A 16 14.12 8.97 13.17
N THR A 17 15.42 9.15 12.89
CA THR A 17 15.99 10.47 12.51
C THR A 17 15.99 10.71 11.01
N VAL A 18 15.89 9.66 10.18
CA VAL A 18 15.90 9.83 8.72
C VAL A 18 14.56 10.33 8.22
N SER A 19 14.57 11.13 7.16
CA SER A 19 13.35 11.70 6.58
C SER A 19 12.58 10.74 5.68
N HIS A 20 13.23 9.67 5.21
CA HIS A 20 12.66 8.74 4.25
C HIS A 20 12.96 7.28 4.65
N ARG A 21 11.89 6.49 4.91
CA ARG A 21 12.01 5.10 5.36
C ARG A 21 10.78 4.30 4.97
N SER A 22 11.00 3.13 4.41
CA SER A 22 9.97 2.10 4.27
C SER A 22 9.78 1.33 5.59
N PHE A 23 8.57 0.83 5.83
CA PHE A 23 8.29 -0.09 6.96
C PHE A 23 9.16 -1.37 6.89
N ILE A 24 9.69 -1.73 5.72
CA ILE A 24 10.59 -2.88 5.53
C ILE A 24 11.91 -2.68 6.29
N GLN A 25 12.35 -1.44 6.47
CA GLN A 25 13.51 -1.09 7.29
C GLN A 25 13.06 -0.69 8.71
N SER A 26 12.36 -1.59 9.40
CA SER A 26 11.89 -1.39 10.77
C SER A 26 12.22 -2.57 11.67
N ALA A 27 12.27 -2.32 12.97
CA ALA A 27 12.49 -3.37 13.98
C ALA A 27 11.40 -4.44 13.94
N GLU A 28 10.16 -4.05 13.67
CA GLU A 28 8.99 -4.91 13.51
C GLU A 28 9.15 -5.86 12.31
N MET A 29 9.70 -5.35 11.19
CA MET A 29 10.00 -6.19 10.04
C MET A 29 11.16 -7.13 10.31
N ALA A 30 12.18 -6.71 11.05
CA ALA A 30 13.25 -7.60 11.47
C ALA A 30 12.71 -8.79 12.28
N ASP A 31 11.84 -8.52 13.27
CA ASP A 31 11.18 -9.56 14.06
C ASP A 31 10.34 -10.51 13.20
N LEU A 32 9.62 -9.98 12.21
CA LEU A 32 8.86 -10.79 11.25
C LEU A 32 9.78 -11.70 10.43
N LEU A 33 10.89 -11.17 9.92
CA LEU A 33 11.85 -11.93 9.13
C LEU A 33 12.52 -13.04 9.94
N GLU A 34 12.91 -12.77 11.19
CA GLU A 34 13.48 -13.78 12.10
C GLU A 34 12.49 -14.92 12.40
N LYS A 35 11.22 -14.58 12.74
CA LYS A 35 10.16 -15.58 12.95
C LYS A 35 9.90 -16.43 11.71
N ARG A 36 10.23 -15.93 10.52
CA ARG A 36 10.12 -16.64 9.25
C ARG A 36 11.39 -17.41 8.85
N GLY A 37 12.37 -17.50 9.75
CA GLY A 37 13.59 -18.29 9.59
C GLY A 37 14.73 -17.59 8.85
N ASN A 38 14.67 -16.27 8.66
CA ASN A 38 15.81 -15.52 8.17
C ASN A 38 16.81 -15.26 9.31
N THR A 39 18.09 -15.20 8.99
CA THR A 39 19.08 -14.59 9.89
C THR A 39 19.08 -13.09 9.62
N VAL A 40 18.79 -12.30 10.64
CA VAL A 40 18.68 -10.83 10.52
C VAL A 40 19.82 -10.16 11.28
N GLN A 41 20.39 -9.13 10.68
CA GLN A 41 21.44 -8.30 11.27
C GLN A 41 21.12 -6.83 11.04
N PHE A 42 21.31 -6.04 12.09
CA PHE A 42 21.33 -4.58 11.97
C PHE A 42 22.78 -4.17 11.72
N ILE A 43 23.06 -3.65 10.53
CA ILE A 43 24.39 -3.22 10.14
C ILE A 43 24.44 -1.70 10.02
N ALA A 44 25.57 -1.11 10.35
CA ALA A 44 25.77 0.34 10.25
C ALA A 44 27.16 0.70 9.74
N TRP A 45 27.22 1.78 8.96
CA TRP A 45 28.44 2.50 8.65
C TRP A 45 28.62 3.62 9.65
N LYS A 46 29.68 3.56 10.44
CA LYS A 46 29.97 4.54 11.50
C LYS A 46 31.17 5.41 11.17
N GLN A 47 31.04 6.70 11.47
CA GLN A 47 32.11 7.67 11.50
C GLN A 47 32.19 8.24 12.91
N GLU A 48 33.39 8.20 13.53
CA GLU A 48 33.60 8.69 14.90
C GLU A 48 32.59 8.15 15.91
N ASN A 49 32.26 6.87 15.78
CA ASN A 49 31.26 6.16 16.57
C ASN A 49 29.78 6.58 16.34
N GLN A 50 29.51 7.48 15.41
CA GLN A 50 28.15 7.89 15.03
C GLN A 50 27.68 7.13 13.80
N VAL A 51 26.44 6.65 13.82
CA VAL A 51 25.80 5.98 12.68
C VAL A 51 25.52 7.01 11.58
N GLN A 52 26.04 6.76 10.38
CA GLN A 52 25.80 7.57 9.18
C GLN A 52 24.85 6.87 8.21
N VAL A 53 24.99 5.53 8.08
CA VAL A 53 24.12 4.69 7.28
C VAL A 53 23.79 3.45 8.10
N ALA A 54 22.54 2.99 8.05
CA ALA A 54 22.14 1.74 8.69
C ALA A 54 21.19 0.93 7.79
N ALA A 55 21.21 -0.38 7.97
CA ALA A 55 20.31 -1.26 7.24
C ALA A 55 19.96 -2.51 8.04
N ILE A 56 18.77 -3.05 7.77
CA ILE A 56 18.46 -4.44 8.05
C ILE A 56 19.00 -5.26 6.89
N LEU A 57 20.00 -6.10 7.18
CA LEU A 57 20.51 -7.12 6.28
C LEU A 57 19.97 -8.46 6.74
N TYR A 58 19.25 -9.15 5.87
CA TYR A 58 18.82 -10.51 6.17
C TYR A 58 19.46 -11.51 5.21
N SER A 59 19.61 -12.73 5.68
CA SER A 59 20.22 -13.79 4.90
C SER A 59 19.47 -15.12 5.04
N LEU A 60 19.54 -15.90 3.97
CA LEU A 60 19.00 -17.25 3.86
C LEU A 60 20.05 -18.18 3.29
N PRO A 61 20.12 -19.44 3.77
CA PRO A 61 20.94 -20.45 3.13
C PRO A 61 20.51 -20.68 1.67
N MET A 62 21.48 -20.71 0.78
CA MET A 62 21.29 -21.10 -0.60
C MET A 62 22.37 -22.10 -1.04
N THR A 63 22.20 -22.73 -2.20
CA THR A 63 23.19 -23.66 -2.72
C THR A 63 24.56 -22.97 -2.86
N GLY A 64 25.54 -23.45 -2.07
CA GLY A 64 26.90 -22.98 -2.12
C GLY A 64 27.25 -21.83 -1.17
N GLY A 65 26.30 -21.29 -0.36
CA GLY A 65 26.55 -20.23 0.62
C GLY A 65 25.27 -19.54 1.04
N LEU A 66 25.31 -18.19 1.12
CA LEU A 66 24.17 -17.40 1.56
C LEU A 66 23.64 -16.52 0.43
N HIS A 67 22.33 -16.34 0.38
CA HIS A 67 21.68 -15.18 -0.20
C HIS A 67 21.62 -14.10 0.88
N MET A 68 22.09 -12.90 0.59
CA MET A 68 22.00 -11.74 1.47
C MET A 68 21.20 -10.63 0.79
N GLU A 69 20.33 -9.94 1.54
CA GLU A 69 19.51 -8.88 0.96
C GLU A 69 19.31 -7.70 1.91
N ILE A 70 19.39 -6.48 1.36
CA ILE A 70 18.86 -5.25 1.95
C ILE A 70 17.68 -4.82 1.08
N ASN A 71 16.46 -4.96 1.59
CA ASN A 71 15.25 -4.55 0.90
C ASN A 71 14.78 -3.18 1.40
N SER A 72 14.45 -2.28 0.48
CA SER A 72 13.97 -0.91 0.75
C SER A 72 14.90 -0.11 1.65
N GLY A 73 16.20 -0.27 1.45
CA GLY A 73 17.27 0.39 2.20
C GLY A 73 18.58 0.47 1.41
N PRO A 74 19.65 1.02 2.03
CA PRO A 74 19.80 1.38 3.44
C PRO A 74 19.11 2.69 3.82
N LEU A 75 19.10 2.99 5.12
CA LEU A 75 18.74 4.28 5.69
C LEU A 75 19.97 5.16 5.83
N TYR A 76 19.88 6.44 5.50
CA TYR A 76 21.00 7.38 5.58
C TYR A 76 20.48 8.82 5.80
N GLN A 77 21.38 9.68 6.28
CA GLN A 77 21.13 11.13 6.39
C GLN A 77 21.80 11.89 5.24
N GLU A 78 23.00 11.48 4.85
CA GLU A 78 23.78 12.10 3.79
C GLU A 78 24.13 11.09 2.69
N GLU A 79 23.76 11.38 1.45
CA GLU A 79 23.98 10.50 0.29
C GLU A 79 25.47 10.18 0.07
N ALA A 80 26.36 11.12 0.39
CA ALA A 80 27.81 10.94 0.27
C ALA A 80 28.36 9.75 1.11
N MET A 81 27.60 9.29 2.12
CA MET A 81 27.97 8.14 2.95
C MET A 81 27.59 6.79 2.33
N LEU A 82 26.82 6.78 1.26
CA LEU A 82 26.36 5.54 0.61
C LEU A 82 27.46 4.82 -0.16
N GLU A 83 28.29 5.52 -0.91
CA GLU A 83 29.38 4.89 -1.68
C GLU A 83 30.34 4.11 -0.78
N PRO A 84 30.93 4.68 0.30
CA PRO A 84 31.78 3.92 1.21
C PRO A 84 31.04 2.79 1.93
N PHE A 85 29.76 2.97 2.28
CA PHE A 85 28.94 1.90 2.84
C PHE A 85 28.82 0.71 1.88
N TYR A 86 28.43 0.95 0.63
CA TYR A 86 28.26 -0.12 -0.35
C TYR A 86 29.59 -0.80 -0.72
N ALA A 87 30.70 -0.07 -0.74
CA ALA A 87 32.03 -0.65 -0.92
C ALA A 87 32.36 -1.63 0.22
N ALA A 88 32.18 -1.21 1.47
CA ALA A 88 32.41 -2.06 2.64
C ALA A 88 31.43 -3.25 2.72
N LEU A 89 30.19 -3.07 2.30
CA LEU A 89 29.17 -4.13 2.29
C LEU A 89 29.55 -5.29 1.37
N LYS A 90 30.25 -5.03 0.26
CA LYS A 90 30.75 -6.08 -0.65
C LYS A 90 31.77 -6.98 0.06
N ASP A 91 32.71 -6.37 0.80
CA ASP A 91 33.72 -7.11 1.55
C ASP A 91 33.06 -7.91 2.66
N TYR A 92 32.14 -7.30 3.39
CA TYR A 92 31.33 -7.97 4.41
C TYR A 92 30.58 -9.20 3.84
N ALA A 93 29.91 -9.05 2.72
CA ALA A 93 29.17 -10.14 2.08
C ALA A 93 30.11 -11.29 1.67
N LYS A 94 31.29 -10.96 1.14
CA LYS A 94 32.31 -11.95 0.75
C LYS A 94 32.85 -12.70 1.96
N GLU A 95 33.20 -12.01 3.04
CA GLU A 95 33.73 -12.59 4.29
C GLU A 95 32.71 -13.49 4.98
N ASN A 96 31.43 -13.17 4.88
CA ASN A 96 30.33 -13.94 5.48
C ASN A 96 29.74 -14.99 4.54
N GLY A 97 30.41 -15.33 3.42
CA GLY A 97 30.07 -16.47 2.59
C GLY A 97 28.85 -16.26 1.68
N ALA A 98 28.53 -15.01 1.33
CA ALA A 98 27.47 -14.74 0.36
C ALA A 98 27.86 -15.27 -1.03
N ILE A 99 26.90 -15.88 -1.69
CA ILE A 99 26.94 -16.20 -3.12
C ILE A 99 26.36 -15.05 -3.92
N GLU A 100 25.38 -14.37 -3.33
CA GLU A 100 24.66 -13.25 -3.91
C GLU A 100 24.33 -12.24 -2.81
N LEU A 101 24.55 -10.97 -3.09
CA LEU A 101 24.08 -9.83 -2.31
C LEU A 101 23.11 -9.03 -3.17
N VAL A 102 21.88 -8.85 -2.70
CA VAL A 102 20.84 -8.09 -3.35
C VAL A 102 20.54 -6.80 -2.60
N ILE A 103 20.50 -5.70 -3.32
CA ILE A 103 20.13 -4.38 -2.78
C ILE A 103 18.93 -3.86 -3.56
N LYS A 104 17.90 -3.47 -2.84
CA LYS A 104 16.72 -2.77 -3.38
C LYS A 104 16.62 -1.40 -2.70
N PRO A 105 17.22 -0.34 -3.25
CA PRO A 105 17.16 0.99 -2.66
C PRO A 105 15.71 1.48 -2.55
N TYR A 106 15.40 2.20 -1.47
CA TYR A 106 14.09 2.86 -1.33
C TYR A 106 14.07 4.24 -2.00
N ASP A 107 15.18 4.64 -2.57
CA ASP A 107 15.37 5.92 -3.24
C ASP A 107 14.52 6.03 -4.49
N THR A 108 14.17 7.28 -4.81
CA THR A 108 13.36 7.61 -5.97
C THR A 108 14.27 7.78 -7.19
N TYR A 109 14.00 7.00 -8.24
CA TYR A 109 14.63 7.19 -9.55
C TYR A 109 14.03 8.40 -10.29
N GLN A 110 12.69 8.49 -10.31
CA GLN A 110 11.97 9.56 -10.98
C GLN A 110 10.56 9.73 -10.40
N THR A 111 10.04 10.95 -10.43
CA THR A 111 8.64 11.25 -10.07
C THR A 111 7.81 11.60 -11.30
N PHE A 112 6.50 11.33 -11.19
CA PHE A 112 5.52 11.58 -12.24
C PHE A 112 4.26 12.17 -11.61
N ASP A 113 3.51 12.93 -12.38
CA ASP A 113 2.17 13.31 -11.96
C ASP A 113 1.22 12.09 -11.85
N SER A 114 -0.02 12.33 -11.46
CA SER A 114 -1.01 11.26 -11.30
C SER A 114 -1.36 10.54 -12.61
N ASP A 115 -1.09 11.14 -13.75
CA ASP A 115 -1.40 10.62 -15.08
C ASP A 115 -0.18 9.97 -15.77
N GLY A 116 0.98 9.97 -15.11
CA GLY A 116 2.20 9.33 -15.58
C GLY A 116 3.13 10.23 -16.40
N ASN A 117 2.92 11.55 -16.39
CA ASN A 117 3.86 12.48 -17.01
C ASN A 117 5.03 12.76 -16.05
N PRO A 118 6.31 12.70 -16.52
CA PRO A 118 7.47 13.00 -15.67
C PRO A 118 7.40 14.39 -15.05
N THR A 119 7.71 14.48 -13.76
CA THR A 119 7.79 15.73 -12.99
C THR A 119 9.16 16.02 -12.41
N SER A 120 10.11 15.08 -12.56
CA SER A 120 11.52 15.25 -12.22
C SER A 120 12.43 14.68 -13.31
N GLU A 121 13.71 15.08 -13.27
CA GLU A 121 14.76 14.40 -14.01
C GLU A 121 15.03 13.00 -13.42
N GLU A 122 15.64 12.12 -14.22
CA GLU A 122 16.09 10.79 -13.81
C GLU A 122 17.31 10.88 -12.87
N GLN A 123 17.24 10.21 -11.72
CA GLN A 123 18.31 10.18 -10.73
C GLN A 123 19.31 9.06 -11.04
N THR A 124 20.17 9.27 -12.05
CA THR A 124 21.12 8.24 -12.51
C THR A 124 22.39 8.17 -11.68
N HIS A 125 22.78 9.26 -11.01
CA HIS A 125 24.06 9.34 -10.27
C HIS A 125 24.23 8.21 -9.26
N PHE A 126 23.22 7.95 -8.46
CA PHE A 126 23.23 6.87 -7.47
C PHE A 126 23.35 5.48 -8.12
N MET A 127 22.63 5.26 -9.23
CA MET A 127 22.71 4.01 -10.00
C MET A 127 24.11 3.81 -10.60
N ASP A 128 24.71 4.86 -11.09
CA ASP A 128 26.06 4.82 -11.67
C ASP A 128 27.12 4.55 -10.60
N THR A 129 26.96 5.12 -9.40
CA THR A 129 27.78 4.81 -8.23
C THR A 129 27.78 3.32 -7.91
N LEU A 130 26.60 2.71 -7.82
CA LEU A 130 26.50 1.26 -7.57
C LEU A 130 27.11 0.42 -8.70
N LYS A 131 26.88 0.78 -9.97
CA LYS A 131 27.49 0.10 -11.11
C LYS A 131 29.01 0.21 -11.11
N ASN A 132 29.54 1.38 -10.81
CA ASN A 132 31.00 1.62 -10.69
C ASN A 132 31.63 0.79 -9.56
N LEU A 133 30.89 0.53 -8.49
CA LEU A 133 31.28 -0.38 -7.43
C LEU A 133 31.17 -1.86 -7.83
N GLY A 134 30.65 -2.17 -9.03
CA GLY A 134 30.54 -3.53 -9.58
C GLY A 134 29.24 -4.24 -9.24
N TYR A 135 28.21 -3.53 -8.76
CA TYR A 135 26.85 -4.07 -8.69
C TYR A 135 26.22 -4.13 -10.09
N GLN A 136 25.48 -5.18 -10.36
CA GLN A 136 24.73 -5.36 -11.60
C GLN A 136 23.29 -4.93 -11.38
N HIS A 137 22.77 -4.07 -12.23
CA HIS A 137 21.39 -3.62 -12.16
C HIS A 137 20.48 -4.52 -13.01
N ASP A 138 19.36 -4.99 -12.46
CA ASP A 138 18.42 -5.90 -13.14
C ASP A 138 17.59 -5.21 -14.25
N GLY A 139 17.72 -3.89 -14.39
CA GLY A 139 16.95 -3.06 -15.30
C GLY A 139 15.80 -2.36 -14.61
N LEU A 140 15.31 -1.32 -15.25
CA LEU A 140 14.12 -0.60 -14.82
C LEU A 140 12.89 -1.30 -15.41
N THR A 141 12.07 -1.90 -14.55
CA THR A 141 10.95 -2.74 -14.95
C THR A 141 9.59 -2.07 -14.82
N THR A 142 8.57 -2.67 -15.41
CA THR A 142 7.14 -2.37 -15.19
C THR A 142 6.43 -3.65 -14.71
N GLY A 143 5.21 -3.50 -14.21
CA GLY A 143 4.49 -4.62 -13.59
C GLY A 143 5.01 -4.96 -12.19
N TYR A 144 4.93 -6.23 -11.84
CA TYR A 144 5.29 -6.74 -10.50
C TYR A 144 6.30 -7.89 -10.60
N PRO A 145 7.51 -7.65 -11.08
CA PRO A 145 8.52 -8.70 -11.17
C PRO A 145 8.84 -9.22 -9.77
N GLY A 146 8.73 -10.55 -9.58
CA GLY A 146 8.94 -11.17 -8.25
C GLY A 146 7.87 -10.82 -7.20
N GLY A 147 6.71 -10.24 -7.62
CA GLY A 147 5.60 -9.88 -6.74
C GLY A 147 5.71 -8.48 -6.12
N GLU A 148 6.80 -7.75 -6.34
CA GLU A 148 7.00 -6.37 -5.89
C GLU A 148 7.03 -5.43 -7.10
N GLY A 149 6.46 -4.22 -6.95
CA GLY A 149 6.46 -3.19 -7.99
C GLY A 149 7.44 -2.08 -7.69
N ASP A 150 8.18 -1.63 -8.71
CA ASP A 150 9.07 -0.47 -8.61
C ASP A 150 8.32 0.88 -8.71
N TRP A 151 7.04 0.86 -9.03
CA TRP A 151 6.21 2.03 -9.19
C TRP A 151 5.21 2.15 -8.05
N HIS A 152 5.30 3.22 -7.27
CA HIS A 152 4.42 3.48 -6.14
C HIS A 152 3.54 4.70 -6.43
N TYR A 153 2.28 4.66 -5.98
CA TYR A 153 1.42 5.83 -5.92
C TYR A 153 1.44 6.39 -4.50
N VAL A 154 1.78 7.66 -4.34
CA VAL A 154 1.97 8.29 -3.03
C VAL A 154 1.21 9.60 -2.92
N LYS A 155 0.94 10.02 -1.69
CA LYS A 155 0.31 11.30 -1.38
C LYS A 155 1.00 11.95 -0.20
N ASP A 156 1.40 13.21 -0.36
CA ASP A 156 1.87 14.01 0.76
C ASP A 156 0.69 14.41 1.64
N MET A 157 0.85 14.25 2.94
CA MET A 157 -0.18 14.51 3.94
C MET A 157 0.07 15.78 4.74
N GLU A 158 1.23 16.42 4.55
CA GLU A 158 1.56 17.70 5.20
C GLU A 158 0.55 18.79 4.83
N GLY A 159 0.09 19.54 5.83
CA GLY A 159 -0.94 20.57 5.67
C GLY A 159 -2.36 20.05 5.41
N ILE A 160 -2.54 18.73 5.28
CA ILE A 160 -3.87 18.11 5.21
C ILE A 160 -4.36 17.84 6.62
N THR A 161 -5.58 18.29 6.91
CA THR A 161 -6.28 18.08 8.17
C THR A 161 -7.53 17.24 7.96
N GLU A 162 -8.10 16.69 9.02
CA GLU A 162 -9.38 15.96 8.95
C GLU A 162 -10.48 16.78 8.26
N LYS A 163 -10.52 18.10 8.50
CA LYS A 163 -11.53 19.01 7.93
C LYS A 163 -11.38 19.22 6.42
N ASN A 164 -10.16 19.14 5.90
CA ASN A 164 -9.89 19.41 4.48
C ASN A 164 -9.53 18.15 3.67
N LEU A 165 -9.41 16.98 4.30
CA LEU A 165 -9.03 15.71 3.65
C LEU A 165 -9.86 15.43 2.39
N LEU A 166 -11.19 15.47 2.47
CA LEU A 166 -12.07 15.26 1.32
C LEU A 166 -11.88 16.29 0.21
N LYS A 167 -11.41 17.50 0.53
CA LYS A 167 -11.13 18.53 -0.47
C LYS A 167 -9.82 18.24 -1.21
N SER A 168 -8.91 17.49 -0.58
CA SER A 168 -7.64 17.08 -1.19
C SER A 168 -7.78 15.94 -2.21
N PHE A 169 -8.93 15.26 -2.26
CA PHE A 169 -9.21 14.21 -3.23
C PHE A 169 -9.50 14.78 -4.61
N SER A 170 -9.36 13.94 -5.64
CA SER A 170 -9.67 14.33 -7.01
C SER A 170 -11.15 14.70 -7.20
N LYS A 171 -11.47 15.36 -8.32
CA LYS A 171 -12.85 15.71 -8.68
C LYS A 171 -13.78 14.49 -8.70
N LYS A 172 -13.26 13.29 -9.03
CA LYS A 172 -14.01 12.01 -9.04
C LYS A 172 -13.98 11.34 -7.67
N GLY A 173 -12.90 11.44 -6.93
CA GLY A 173 -12.71 10.75 -5.64
C GLY A 173 -13.59 11.31 -4.52
N LYS A 174 -13.72 12.62 -4.43
CA LYS A 174 -14.56 13.26 -3.40
C LYS A 174 -16.03 12.79 -3.44
N PRO A 175 -16.75 12.80 -4.58
CA PRO A 175 -18.11 12.26 -4.64
C PRO A 175 -18.15 10.74 -4.44
N LEU A 176 -17.12 9.99 -4.87
CA LEU A 176 -17.02 8.55 -4.68
C LEU A 176 -17.02 8.19 -3.18
N VAL A 177 -16.14 8.79 -2.39
CA VAL A 177 -16.06 8.55 -0.94
C VAL A 177 -17.35 8.96 -0.23
N LYS A 178 -17.93 10.13 -0.58
CA LYS A 178 -19.21 10.55 -0.03
C LYS A 178 -20.33 9.56 -0.31
N LYS A 179 -20.39 9.03 -1.55
CA LYS A 179 -21.36 8.01 -1.94
C LYS A 179 -21.13 6.72 -1.14
N ALA A 180 -19.90 6.24 -1.03
CA ALA A 180 -19.59 5.04 -0.28
C ALA A 180 -20.02 5.17 1.20
N LYS A 181 -19.76 6.29 1.84
CA LYS A 181 -20.21 6.56 3.22
C LYS A 181 -21.73 6.61 3.36
N SER A 182 -22.45 7.06 2.33
CA SER A 182 -23.93 7.12 2.37
C SER A 182 -24.61 5.75 2.38
N PHE A 183 -23.89 4.67 2.11
CA PHE A 183 -24.42 3.32 2.21
C PHE A 183 -24.55 2.81 3.67
N GLY A 184 -23.88 3.47 4.63
CA GLY A 184 -23.84 3.00 6.02
C GLY A 184 -22.81 1.90 6.25
N ILE A 185 -21.72 1.90 5.49
CA ILE A 185 -20.59 0.98 5.68
C ILE A 185 -19.93 1.25 7.03
N GLU A 186 -19.75 0.21 7.83
CA GLU A 186 -19.06 0.22 9.09
C GLU A 186 -17.67 -0.37 8.94
N LEU A 187 -16.71 0.14 9.74
CA LEU A 187 -15.34 -0.33 9.74
C LEU A 187 -15.04 -1.03 11.06
N LYS A 188 -14.39 -2.17 10.97
CA LYS A 188 -13.94 -2.95 12.13
C LYS A 188 -12.46 -3.24 12.03
N ARG A 189 -11.71 -2.95 13.10
CA ARG A 189 -10.33 -3.44 13.30
C ARG A 189 -10.41 -4.86 13.81
N LEU A 190 -9.72 -5.77 13.13
CA LEU A 190 -9.64 -7.17 13.52
C LEU A 190 -8.56 -7.35 14.59
N ASN A 191 -8.85 -8.22 15.54
CA ASN A 191 -7.83 -8.74 16.43
C ASN A 191 -7.20 -10.03 15.84
N ARG A 192 -6.19 -10.58 16.51
CA ARG A 192 -5.39 -11.71 16.03
C ARG A 192 -6.24 -12.93 15.65
N ASP A 193 -7.24 -13.27 16.48
CA ASP A 193 -8.05 -14.47 16.31
C ASP A 193 -9.09 -14.33 15.19
N GLU A 194 -9.34 -13.10 14.74
CA GLU A 194 -10.26 -12.79 13.64
C GLU A 194 -9.58 -12.72 12.27
N LEU A 195 -8.25 -12.90 12.18
CA LEU A 195 -7.49 -12.74 10.93
C LEU A 195 -7.85 -13.74 9.84
N GLN A 196 -8.57 -14.83 10.15
CA GLN A 196 -9.14 -15.69 9.14
C GLN A 196 -10.12 -14.93 8.22
N LEU A 197 -10.90 -13.97 8.77
CA LEU A 197 -11.79 -13.12 7.97
C LEU A 197 -11.01 -12.30 6.92
N PHE A 198 -9.85 -11.76 7.31
CA PHE A 198 -8.98 -11.03 6.39
C PHE A 198 -8.37 -11.96 5.33
N LYS A 199 -7.91 -13.14 5.75
CA LYS A 199 -7.36 -14.16 4.84
C LYS A 199 -8.37 -14.59 3.78
N ASP A 200 -9.63 -14.77 4.14
CA ASP A 200 -10.70 -15.16 3.19
C ASP A 200 -10.90 -14.10 2.11
N ILE A 201 -10.86 -12.81 2.48
CA ILE A 201 -10.98 -11.69 1.53
C ILE A 201 -9.79 -11.64 0.58
N THR A 202 -8.56 -11.79 1.11
CA THR A 202 -7.34 -11.74 0.29
C THR A 202 -7.23 -12.95 -0.62
N SER A 203 -7.63 -14.15 -0.15
CA SER A 203 -7.69 -15.36 -0.96
C SER A 203 -8.66 -15.21 -2.14
N SER A 204 -9.88 -14.74 -1.89
CA SER A 204 -10.84 -14.48 -2.97
C SER A 204 -10.32 -13.50 -4.02
N THR A 205 -9.48 -12.54 -3.61
CA THR A 205 -8.88 -11.57 -4.51
C THR A 205 -7.70 -12.16 -5.28
N SER A 206 -6.85 -12.97 -4.62
CA SER A 206 -5.70 -13.63 -5.24
C SER A 206 -6.12 -14.65 -6.30
N ASP A 207 -7.13 -15.46 -6.01
CA ASP A 207 -7.69 -16.44 -6.95
C ASP A 207 -8.19 -15.76 -8.23
N ARG A 208 -8.88 -14.63 -8.08
CA ARG A 208 -9.37 -13.85 -9.22
C ARG A 208 -8.28 -13.18 -10.06
N ARG A 209 -7.15 -12.82 -9.43
CA ARG A 209 -6.06 -12.07 -10.05
C ARG A 209 -4.85 -12.92 -10.40
N ASP A 210 -4.91 -14.22 -10.12
CA ASP A 210 -3.86 -15.20 -10.40
C ASP A 210 -2.50 -14.83 -9.80
N TYR A 211 -2.49 -14.56 -8.48
CA TYR A 211 -1.26 -14.42 -7.71
C TYR A 211 -1.32 -15.23 -6.42
N GLN A 212 -0.16 -15.56 -5.86
CA GLN A 212 -0.08 -16.31 -4.61
C GLN A 212 -0.31 -15.41 -3.40
N ASP A 213 -1.39 -15.65 -2.65
CA ASP A 213 -1.69 -14.97 -1.40
C ASP A 213 -0.77 -15.43 -0.26
N LYS A 214 -0.65 -14.59 0.77
CA LYS A 214 0.05 -14.96 2.02
C LYS A 214 -0.79 -15.97 2.83
N THR A 215 -0.12 -16.78 3.66
CA THR A 215 -0.80 -17.70 4.56
C THR A 215 -1.43 -16.98 5.75
N LEU A 216 -2.38 -17.62 6.43
CA LEU A 216 -2.91 -17.10 7.71
C LEU A 216 -1.80 -16.93 8.76
N ASP A 217 -0.88 -17.88 8.84
CA ASP A 217 0.28 -17.82 9.73
C ASP A 217 1.15 -16.56 9.44
N TYR A 218 1.32 -16.19 8.16
CA TYR A 218 1.99 -14.95 7.82
C TYR A 218 1.28 -13.73 8.41
N TYR A 219 -0.05 -13.65 8.25
CA TYR A 219 -0.82 -12.52 8.78
C TYR A 219 -0.82 -12.46 10.30
N GLN A 220 -0.89 -13.61 10.97
CA GLN A 220 -0.79 -13.70 12.43
C GLN A 220 0.60 -13.30 12.93
N THR A 221 1.66 -13.76 12.27
CA THR A 221 3.04 -13.38 12.60
C THR A 221 3.28 -11.89 12.35
N PHE A 222 2.70 -11.34 11.28
CA PHE A 222 2.74 -9.91 10.98
C PHE A 222 2.04 -9.09 12.09
N TYR A 223 0.84 -9.51 12.49
CA TYR A 223 0.09 -8.89 13.58
C TYR A 223 0.91 -8.86 14.89
N ASP A 224 1.49 -10.00 15.26
CA ASP A 224 2.31 -10.14 16.47
C ASP A 224 3.61 -9.33 16.42
N SER A 225 4.16 -9.06 15.24
CA SER A 225 5.40 -8.31 15.07
C SER A 225 5.19 -6.80 15.00
N PHE A 226 4.12 -6.34 14.35
CA PHE A 226 3.85 -4.92 14.15
C PHE A 226 2.97 -4.29 15.24
N GLY A 227 2.17 -5.08 15.95
CA GLY A 227 1.34 -4.59 17.06
C GLY A 227 0.51 -3.36 16.67
N ASP A 228 0.66 -2.25 17.41
CA ASP A 228 -0.07 -0.99 17.17
C ASP A 228 0.39 -0.21 15.93
N ASN A 229 1.46 -0.68 15.28
CA ASN A 229 1.92 -0.14 14.00
C ASN A 229 1.26 -0.79 12.80
N ALA A 230 0.27 -1.68 13.00
CA ALA A 230 -0.51 -2.28 11.91
C ALA A 230 -1.99 -2.37 12.26
N ASP A 231 -2.85 -2.07 11.27
CA ASP A 231 -4.30 -2.23 11.35
C ASP A 231 -4.78 -3.20 10.28
N PHE A 232 -5.33 -4.34 10.71
CA PHE A 232 -6.12 -5.22 9.86
C PHE A 232 -7.58 -4.77 9.92
N MET A 233 -8.06 -4.15 8.86
CA MET A 233 -9.38 -3.53 8.80
C MET A 233 -10.30 -4.27 7.86
N ILE A 234 -11.56 -4.43 8.24
CA ILE A 234 -12.64 -4.85 7.33
C ILE A 234 -13.72 -3.77 7.26
N ALA A 235 -14.37 -3.71 6.11
CA ALA A 235 -15.54 -2.89 5.86
C ALA A 235 -16.74 -3.81 5.72
N THR A 236 -17.79 -3.57 6.51
CA THR A 236 -19.01 -4.37 6.56
C THR A 236 -20.24 -3.54 6.22
N LEU A 237 -21.29 -4.19 5.81
CA LEU A 237 -22.61 -3.58 5.58
C LEU A 237 -23.72 -4.53 6.05
N ASN A 238 -24.61 -4.03 6.91
CA ASN A 238 -25.86 -4.68 7.24
C ASN A 238 -26.93 -4.25 6.24
N PHE A 239 -27.46 -5.18 5.46
CA PHE A 239 -28.41 -4.84 4.41
C PHE A 239 -29.79 -4.46 4.92
N HIS A 240 -30.21 -4.89 6.14
CA HIS A 240 -31.43 -4.40 6.79
C HIS A 240 -31.28 -2.93 7.19
N HIS A 241 -30.15 -2.56 7.80
CA HIS A 241 -29.87 -1.17 8.12
C HIS A 241 -29.78 -0.30 6.87
N TYR A 242 -29.13 -0.82 5.81
CA TYR A 242 -29.07 -0.13 4.52
C TYR A 242 -30.45 0.12 3.93
N TYR A 243 -31.33 -0.91 3.90
CA TYR A 243 -32.71 -0.79 3.43
C TYR A 243 -33.50 0.25 4.23
N THR A 244 -33.42 0.19 5.56
CA THR A 244 -34.10 1.15 6.45
C THR A 244 -33.63 2.60 6.20
N ASN A 245 -32.34 2.81 5.96
CA ASN A 245 -31.80 4.12 5.61
C ASN A 245 -32.32 4.61 4.24
N LEU A 246 -32.44 3.71 3.26
CA LEU A 246 -33.04 4.03 1.95
C LEU A 246 -34.50 4.47 2.09
N GLU A 247 -35.31 3.76 2.90
CA GLU A 247 -36.72 4.13 3.13
C GLU A 247 -36.84 5.50 3.79
N LYS A 248 -36.01 5.77 4.81
CA LYS A 248 -35.97 7.06 5.51
C LYS A 248 -35.63 8.22 4.56
N ASP A 249 -34.61 8.03 3.72
CA ASP A 249 -34.16 9.09 2.81
C ASP A 249 -35.09 9.28 1.63
N GLN A 250 -35.72 8.20 1.14
CA GLN A 250 -36.75 8.28 0.14
C GLN A 250 -38.01 9.01 0.67
N GLY A 251 -38.38 8.75 1.92
CA GLY A 251 -39.49 9.47 2.58
C GLY A 251 -39.25 10.97 2.67
N LYS A 252 -38.00 11.39 3.01
CA LYS A 252 -37.61 12.82 2.99
C LYS A 252 -37.68 13.41 1.58
N LEU A 253 -37.31 12.65 0.57
CA LEU A 253 -37.36 13.06 -0.84
C LEU A 253 -38.81 13.21 -1.32
N ALA A 254 -39.70 12.27 -0.96
CA ALA A 254 -41.14 12.34 -1.26
C ALA A 254 -41.76 13.64 -0.72
N GLN A 255 -41.45 14.03 0.52
CA GLN A 255 -41.92 15.29 1.09
C GLN A 255 -41.44 16.53 0.30
N LYS A 256 -40.18 16.50 -0.22
CA LYS A 256 -39.68 17.57 -1.08
C LYS A 256 -40.39 17.63 -2.43
N ILE A 257 -40.68 16.47 -3.01
CA ILE A 257 -41.43 16.35 -4.27
C ILE A 257 -42.84 16.92 -4.09
N GLU A 258 -43.56 16.51 -3.05
CA GLU A 258 -44.89 17.00 -2.74
C GLU A 258 -44.92 18.56 -2.57
N LYS A 259 -43.95 19.10 -1.85
CA LYS A 259 -43.80 20.55 -1.70
C LYS A 259 -43.57 21.25 -3.04
N LEU A 260 -42.71 20.69 -3.93
CA LEU A 260 -42.46 21.25 -5.25
C LEU A 260 -43.71 21.17 -6.14
N GLN A 261 -44.49 20.11 -6.06
CA GLN A 261 -45.72 19.98 -6.79
C GLN A 261 -46.74 21.05 -6.37
N LYS A 262 -46.97 21.25 -5.07
CA LYS A 262 -47.78 22.34 -4.53
C LYS A 262 -47.31 23.73 -4.97
N ASP A 263 -46.01 23.94 -4.96
CA ASP A 263 -45.41 25.21 -5.44
C ASP A 263 -45.63 25.44 -6.94
N LEU A 264 -45.66 24.37 -7.74
CA LEU A 264 -45.92 24.44 -9.18
C LEU A 264 -47.39 24.63 -9.51
N GLU A 265 -48.31 24.19 -8.65
CA GLU A 265 -49.74 24.52 -8.76
C GLU A 265 -49.97 26.04 -8.70
N VAL A 266 -49.19 26.75 -7.86
CA VAL A 266 -49.27 28.21 -7.71
C VAL A 266 -48.51 28.93 -8.82
N ASN A 267 -47.38 28.36 -9.26
CA ASN A 267 -46.56 28.96 -10.33
C ASN A 267 -46.08 27.89 -11.35
N PRO A 268 -46.95 27.52 -12.29
CA PRO A 268 -46.71 26.43 -13.25
C PRO A 268 -45.54 26.66 -14.20
N ASN A 269 -45.19 27.89 -14.47
CA ASN A 269 -44.17 28.27 -15.46
C ASN A 269 -42.74 28.39 -14.87
N SER A 270 -42.53 27.99 -13.63
CA SER A 270 -41.19 28.03 -13.02
C SER A 270 -40.30 26.89 -13.53
N GLU A 271 -39.53 27.12 -14.59
CA GLU A 271 -38.58 26.16 -15.16
C GLU A 271 -37.63 25.58 -14.12
N LYS A 272 -37.15 26.41 -13.17
CA LYS A 272 -36.31 25.96 -12.09
C LYS A 272 -36.94 24.88 -11.24
N LYS A 273 -38.23 25.07 -10.84
CA LYS A 273 -38.98 24.10 -10.01
C LYS A 273 -39.35 22.84 -10.81
N GLN A 274 -39.66 22.99 -12.09
CA GLN A 274 -39.91 21.84 -12.98
C GLN A 274 -38.63 20.99 -13.14
N ASN A 275 -37.44 21.61 -13.30
CA ASN A 275 -36.18 20.89 -13.37
C ASN A 275 -35.84 20.18 -12.06
N GLN A 276 -36.05 20.82 -10.91
CA GLN A 276 -35.89 20.20 -9.60
C GLN A 276 -36.86 19.02 -9.38
N LEU A 277 -38.12 19.16 -9.82
CA LEU A 277 -39.09 18.06 -9.71
C LEU A 277 -38.65 16.85 -10.55
N ARG A 278 -38.20 17.08 -11.79
CA ARG A 278 -37.65 16.00 -12.64
C ARG A 278 -36.44 15.31 -12.01
N GLU A 279 -35.51 16.09 -11.47
CA GLU A 279 -34.35 15.56 -10.78
C GLU A 279 -34.74 14.73 -9.56
N PHE A 280 -35.62 15.25 -8.69
CA PHE A 280 -36.01 14.55 -7.49
C PHE A 280 -36.86 13.30 -7.82
N SER A 281 -37.68 13.31 -8.85
CA SER A 281 -38.42 12.13 -9.32
C SER A 281 -37.46 11.05 -9.81
N SER A 282 -36.44 11.40 -10.59
CA SER A 282 -35.41 10.44 -11.02
C SER A 282 -34.62 9.87 -9.85
N GLN A 283 -34.32 10.69 -8.84
CA GLN A 283 -33.67 10.21 -7.60
C GLN A 283 -34.59 9.25 -6.84
N PHE A 284 -35.89 9.56 -6.78
CA PHE A 284 -36.89 8.69 -6.12
C PHE A 284 -36.96 7.30 -6.78
N ASP A 285 -37.01 7.25 -8.13
CA ASP A 285 -36.97 5.98 -8.87
C ASP A 285 -35.68 5.18 -8.59
N THR A 286 -34.54 5.88 -8.44
CA THR A 286 -33.26 5.26 -8.07
C THR A 286 -33.35 4.62 -6.68
N PHE A 287 -34.06 5.22 -5.71
CA PHE A 287 -34.30 4.60 -4.40
C PHE A 287 -35.09 3.30 -4.51
N GLU A 288 -36.08 3.23 -5.36
CA GLU A 288 -36.86 1.99 -5.56
C GLU A 288 -35.97 0.86 -6.09
N VAL A 289 -35.12 1.13 -7.09
CA VAL A 289 -34.20 0.14 -7.62
C VAL A 289 -33.26 -0.35 -6.51
N ARG A 290 -32.67 0.57 -5.75
CA ARG A 290 -31.73 0.24 -4.65
C ARG A 290 -32.40 -0.55 -3.54
N LYS A 291 -33.66 -0.25 -3.19
CA LYS A 291 -34.42 -0.98 -2.19
C LYS A 291 -34.72 -2.41 -2.65
N LYS A 292 -35.05 -2.59 -3.94
CA LYS A 292 -35.24 -3.94 -4.50
C LYS A 292 -33.96 -4.76 -4.39
N GLU A 293 -32.83 -4.20 -4.81
CA GLU A 293 -31.53 -4.86 -4.68
C GLU A 293 -31.15 -5.16 -3.20
N ALA A 294 -31.45 -4.24 -2.28
CA ALA A 294 -31.21 -4.45 -0.87
C ALA A 294 -32.02 -5.63 -0.32
N LYS A 295 -33.30 -5.82 -0.77
CA LYS A 295 -34.10 -6.97 -0.41
C LYS A 295 -33.48 -8.29 -0.87
N GLU A 296 -32.97 -8.35 -2.10
CA GLU A 296 -32.26 -9.53 -2.62
C GLU A 296 -31.07 -9.91 -1.75
N TYR A 297 -30.29 -8.91 -1.27
CA TYR A 297 -29.20 -9.16 -0.33
C TYR A 297 -29.70 -9.58 1.06
N ILE A 298 -30.80 -9.02 1.55
CA ILE A 298 -31.41 -9.42 2.82
C ILE A 298 -31.89 -10.89 2.72
N GLU A 299 -32.51 -11.29 1.63
CA GLU A 299 -32.92 -12.70 1.40
C GLU A 299 -31.71 -13.63 1.39
N LYS A 300 -30.56 -13.19 0.82
CA LYS A 300 -29.34 -14.00 0.71
C LYS A 300 -28.56 -14.09 2.01
N TYR A 301 -28.44 -12.99 2.75
CA TYR A 301 -27.50 -12.86 3.87
C TYR A 301 -28.19 -12.74 5.24
N GLY A 302 -29.49 -12.47 5.28
CA GLY A 302 -30.23 -12.26 6.53
C GLY A 302 -29.84 -10.95 7.22
N ASP A 303 -30.00 -10.95 8.55
CA ASP A 303 -29.66 -9.80 9.41
C ASP A 303 -28.28 -9.97 10.03
N GLN A 304 -27.26 -9.93 9.19
CA GLN A 304 -25.85 -9.99 9.61
C GLN A 304 -25.03 -8.92 8.90
N ASP A 305 -23.90 -8.56 9.52
CA ASP A 305 -22.90 -7.67 8.93
C ASP A 305 -22.11 -8.43 7.87
N VAL A 306 -22.32 -8.08 6.61
CA VAL A 306 -21.65 -8.72 5.47
C VAL A 306 -20.34 -8.02 5.18
N ILE A 307 -19.26 -8.77 5.12
CA ILE A 307 -17.93 -8.24 4.79
C ILE A 307 -17.86 -7.91 3.29
N LEU A 308 -17.50 -6.69 2.96
CA LEU A 308 -17.39 -6.19 1.58
C LEU A 308 -15.95 -6.13 1.09
N ALA A 309 -15.02 -5.72 1.96
CA ALA A 309 -13.61 -5.51 1.66
C ALA A 309 -12.76 -5.55 2.93
N GLY A 310 -11.46 -5.72 2.77
CA GLY A 310 -10.49 -5.63 3.86
C GLY A 310 -9.16 -5.04 3.39
N SER A 311 -8.43 -4.43 4.32
CA SER A 311 -7.12 -3.84 4.07
C SER A 311 -6.21 -3.96 5.27
N LEU A 312 -4.93 -4.21 5.02
CA LEU A 312 -3.86 -4.10 6.01
C LEU A 312 -3.11 -2.79 5.80
N PHE A 313 -3.01 -2.02 6.85
CA PHE A 313 -2.32 -0.75 6.90
C PHE A 313 -1.15 -0.81 7.88
N VAL A 314 -0.06 -0.11 7.55
CA VAL A 314 1.14 -0.04 8.39
C VAL A 314 1.50 1.42 8.62
N TYR A 315 1.94 1.73 9.85
CA TYR A 315 2.28 3.09 10.28
C TYR A 315 3.74 3.16 10.72
N MET A 316 4.53 3.96 10.01
CA MET A 316 5.87 4.37 10.45
C MET A 316 5.91 5.89 10.57
N PRO A 317 6.83 6.47 11.36
CA PRO A 317 6.90 7.92 11.54
C PRO A 317 7.02 8.72 10.25
N GLN A 318 7.65 8.15 9.21
CA GLN A 318 7.88 8.82 7.93
C GLN A 318 6.78 8.55 6.90
N GLU A 319 6.12 7.40 6.98
CA GLU A 319 5.18 6.96 5.95
C GLU A 319 4.16 5.97 6.51
N SER A 320 2.89 6.18 6.18
CA SER A 320 1.85 5.17 6.33
C SER A 320 1.70 4.39 5.03
N THR A 321 1.47 3.09 5.11
CA THR A 321 1.49 2.20 3.94
C THR A 321 0.21 1.38 3.83
N TYR A 322 -0.43 1.39 2.65
CA TYR A 322 -1.52 0.50 2.26
C TYR A 322 -0.93 -0.79 1.67
N LEU A 323 -0.79 -1.83 2.50
CA LEU A 323 0.06 -2.98 2.17
C LEU A 323 -0.69 -4.08 1.41
N PHE A 324 -1.73 -4.66 2.01
CA PHE A 324 -2.54 -5.71 1.40
C PHE A 324 -4.01 -5.34 1.41
N SER A 325 -4.74 -5.81 0.40
CA SER A 325 -6.17 -5.57 0.33
C SER A 325 -6.90 -6.59 -0.51
N GLY A 326 -8.17 -6.76 -0.20
CA GLY A 326 -9.08 -7.55 -0.99
C GLY A 326 -10.50 -6.99 -0.95
N SER A 327 -11.32 -7.40 -1.91
CA SER A 327 -12.75 -7.08 -1.95
C SER A 327 -13.52 -8.14 -2.72
N TYR A 328 -14.74 -8.40 -2.29
CA TYR A 328 -15.67 -9.25 -3.03
C TYR A 328 -16.31 -8.47 -4.17
N THR A 329 -16.21 -9.00 -5.39
CA THR A 329 -16.73 -8.34 -6.62
C THR A 329 -18.21 -8.08 -6.60
N GLU A 330 -18.97 -8.93 -5.94
CA GLU A 330 -20.40 -8.80 -5.74
C GLU A 330 -20.78 -7.43 -5.14
N PHE A 331 -19.89 -6.89 -4.31
CA PHE A 331 -20.13 -5.64 -3.57
C PHE A 331 -19.40 -4.42 -4.14
N ASN A 332 -18.82 -4.51 -5.33
CA ASN A 332 -18.05 -3.40 -5.92
C ASN A 332 -18.84 -2.08 -6.01
N LYS A 333 -20.17 -2.15 -6.20
CA LYS A 333 -21.05 -0.98 -6.28
C LYS A 333 -21.13 -0.14 -5.00
N PHE A 334 -20.73 -0.71 -3.85
CA PHE A 334 -20.72 -0.02 -2.56
C PHE A 334 -19.41 0.74 -2.32
N TYR A 335 -18.36 0.50 -3.12
CA TYR A 335 -17.08 1.21 -3.03
C TYR A 335 -16.41 1.13 -1.64
N ALA A 336 -16.60 0.03 -0.92
CA ALA A 336 -16.07 -0.15 0.44
C ALA A 336 -14.55 0.12 0.57
N PRO A 337 -13.67 -0.25 -0.40
CA PRO A 337 -12.27 0.13 -0.34
C PRO A 337 -12.01 1.63 -0.21
N ALA A 338 -12.90 2.49 -0.75
CA ALA A 338 -12.73 3.94 -0.65
C ALA A 338 -12.96 4.48 0.78
N VAL A 339 -13.82 3.83 1.56
CA VAL A 339 -14.04 4.16 2.98
C VAL A 339 -12.82 3.74 3.81
N LEU A 340 -12.23 2.57 3.52
CA LEU A 340 -10.99 2.11 4.14
C LEU A 340 -9.82 3.07 3.87
N GLN A 341 -9.71 3.61 2.65
CA GLN A 341 -8.69 4.60 2.32
C GLN A 341 -8.89 5.93 3.09
N GLU A 342 -10.12 6.42 3.18
CA GLU A 342 -10.41 7.62 3.98
C GLU A 342 -10.03 7.41 5.45
N TYR A 343 -10.40 6.26 6.03
CA TYR A 343 -10.03 5.89 7.40
C TYR A 343 -8.52 5.95 7.61
N MET A 344 -7.76 5.27 6.75
CA MET A 344 -6.31 5.22 6.86
C MET A 344 -5.65 6.62 6.77
N MET A 345 -6.14 7.48 5.87
CA MET A 345 -5.64 8.84 5.77
C MET A 345 -5.98 9.69 7.00
N LEU A 346 -7.15 9.47 7.62
CA LEU A 346 -7.49 10.10 8.89
C LEU A 346 -6.56 9.65 10.01
N GLU A 347 -6.25 8.36 10.11
CA GLU A 347 -5.28 7.83 11.07
C GLU A 347 -3.85 8.34 10.79
N THR A 348 -3.46 8.47 9.53
CA THR A 348 -2.19 9.09 9.11
C THR A 348 -2.09 10.54 9.62
N ILE A 349 -3.16 11.32 9.46
CA ILE A 349 -3.24 12.71 9.97
C ILE A 349 -3.15 12.76 11.50
N LYS A 350 -3.92 11.93 12.20
CA LYS A 350 -3.93 11.87 13.68
C LYS A 350 -2.56 11.52 14.25
N ARG A 351 -1.82 10.65 13.58
CA ARG A 351 -0.45 10.24 13.95
C ARG A 351 0.62 11.25 13.52
N GLY A 352 0.27 12.30 12.79
CA GLY A 352 1.21 13.31 12.28
C GLY A 352 2.19 12.76 11.23
N ILE A 353 1.84 11.70 10.52
CA ILE A 353 2.69 11.06 9.54
C ILE A 353 2.63 11.86 8.22
N PRO A 354 3.78 12.29 7.65
CA PRO A 354 3.80 13.26 6.55
C PRO A 354 3.44 12.67 5.18
N ARG A 355 3.47 11.35 5.01
CA ARG A 355 3.26 10.69 3.72
C ARG A 355 2.34 9.49 3.83
N TYR A 356 1.54 9.28 2.80
CA TYR A 356 0.71 8.10 2.59
C TYR A 356 1.14 7.37 1.31
N ASN A 357 1.56 6.12 1.42
CA ASN A 357 1.99 5.29 0.31
C ASN A 357 0.93 4.21 0.01
N PHE A 358 0.32 4.31 -1.15
CA PHE A 358 -0.61 3.30 -1.65
C PHE A 358 0.09 2.06 -2.24
N LEU A 359 1.43 2.04 -2.23
CA LEU A 359 2.27 1.02 -2.87
C LEU A 359 2.03 0.82 -4.38
N GLY A 360 2.29 -0.40 -4.83
CA GLY A 360 2.49 -0.78 -6.21
C GLY A 360 1.38 -0.40 -7.19
N ILE A 361 1.82 0.07 -8.35
CA ILE A 361 1.07 0.19 -9.60
C ILE A 361 1.90 -0.46 -10.72
N GLN A 362 1.31 -0.71 -11.86
CA GLN A 362 2.02 -1.39 -12.96
C GLN A 362 3.08 -0.51 -13.65
N GLY A 363 3.00 0.81 -13.53
CA GLY A 363 3.82 1.72 -14.32
C GLY A 363 3.42 1.76 -15.81
N ILE A 364 2.14 1.47 -16.10
CA ILE A 364 1.53 1.52 -17.44
C ILE A 364 0.41 2.55 -17.39
N PHE A 365 0.47 3.55 -18.27
CA PHE A 365 -0.38 4.75 -18.21
C PHE A 365 -1.36 4.87 -19.38
N ASP A 366 -1.68 3.77 -20.04
CA ASP A 366 -2.64 3.66 -21.15
C ASP A 366 -4.12 3.56 -20.69
N GLY A 367 -4.36 3.64 -19.37
CA GLY A 367 -5.68 3.51 -18.75
C GLY A 367 -6.11 2.07 -18.46
N SER A 368 -5.28 1.06 -18.74
CA SER A 368 -5.60 -0.36 -18.46
C SER A 368 -5.43 -0.71 -16.97
N ASP A 369 -4.52 -0.04 -16.24
CA ASP A 369 -4.28 -0.30 -14.81
C ASP A 369 -5.45 0.16 -13.94
N GLY A 370 -6.31 -0.79 -13.55
CA GLY A 370 -7.44 -0.53 -12.65
C GLY A 370 -7.02 -0.15 -11.23
N VAL A 371 -5.81 -0.56 -10.79
CA VAL A 371 -5.26 -0.21 -9.47
C VAL A 371 -4.85 1.26 -9.46
N LEU A 372 -4.16 1.74 -10.50
CA LEU A 372 -3.82 3.15 -10.65
C LEU A 372 -5.09 4.01 -10.70
N ARG A 373 -6.09 3.63 -11.53
CA ARG A 373 -7.37 4.37 -11.61
C ARG A 373 -8.07 4.49 -10.27
N PHE A 374 -8.02 3.45 -9.43
CA PHE A 374 -8.57 3.53 -8.08
C PHE A 374 -7.78 4.53 -7.22
N LYS A 375 -6.44 4.46 -7.21
CA LYS A 375 -5.57 5.32 -6.41
C LYS A 375 -5.65 6.80 -6.82
N GLN A 376 -5.85 7.09 -8.10
CA GLN A 376 -6.04 8.44 -8.65
C GLN A 376 -7.24 9.20 -8.04
N ASN A 377 -8.24 8.49 -7.48
CA ASN A 377 -9.34 9.14 -6.76
C ASN A 377 -8.86 9.95 -5.56
N PHE A 378 -7.72 9.62 -4.97
CA PHE A 378 -7.19 10.26 -3.76
C PHE A 378 -6.20 11.38 -4.04
N ASN A 379 -5.91 11.67 -5.31
CA ASN A 379 -5.08 12.78 -5.77
C ASN A 379 -3.68 12.78 -5.15
N GLY A 380 -2.82 11.92 -5.65
CA GLY A 380 -1.42 11.79 -5.31
C GLY A 380 -0.53 11.96 -6.54
N TYR A 381 0.66 11.41 -6.47
CA TYR A 381 1.64 11.37 -7.55
C TYR A 381 2.35 10.01 -7.58
N ILE A 382 3.14 9.79 -8.62
CA ILE A 382 3.79 8.50 -8.85
C ILE A 382 5.29 8.65 -8.61
N VAL A 383 5.85 7.65 -7.93
CA VAL A 383 7.28 7.51 -7.66
C VAL A 383 7.77 6.21 -8.28
N ARG A 384 8.78 6.28 -9.12
CA ARG A 384 9.52 5.11 -9.62
C ARG A 384 10.74 4.89 -8.74
N LYS A 385 10.91 3.67 -8.23
CA LYS A 385 12.08 3.25 -7.46
C LYS A 385 13.23 2.90 -8.39
N MET A 386 14.43 2.77 -7.83
CA MET A 386 15.66 2.49 -8.60
C MET A 386 15.79 1.05 -9.08
N GLY A 387 14.90 0.15 -8.64
CA GLY A 387 14.96 -1.27 -8.97
C GLY A 387 15.99 -2.05 -8.15
N THR A 388 16.42 -3.18 -8.67
CA THR A 388 17.25 -4.15 -7.95
C THR A 388 18.69 -4.15 -8.45
N PHE A 389 19.64 -4.19 -7.51
CA PHE A 389 21.07 -4.31 -7.78
C PHE A 389 21.60 -5.60 -7.15
N ARG A 390 22.49 -6.31 -7.87
CA ARG A 390 23.10 -7.57 -7.44
C ARG A 390 24.61 -7.48 -7.44
N TYR A 391 25.20 -8.04 -6.42
CA TYR A 391 26.64 -8.25 -6.36
C TYR A 391 26.94 -9.72 -6.10
N TYR A 392 27.86 -10.28 -6.84
CA TYR A 392 28.30 -11.67 -6.73
C TYR A 392 29.74 -11.69 -6.23
N PRO A 393 29.99 -11.98 -4.95
CA PRO A 393 31.34 -12.01 -4.37
C PRO A 393 32.29 -12.97 -5.12
N ASN A 394 31.75 -14.06 -5.64
CA ASN A 394 32.50 -14.98 -6.53
C ASN A 394 31.66 -15.30 -7.78
N PRO A 395 31.80 -14.50 -8.87
CA PRO A 395 30.99 -14.66 -10.08
C PRO A 395 31.15 -16.02 -10.75
N LEU A 396 32.35 -16.63 -10.69
CA LEU A 396 32.60 -17.96 -11.29
C LEU A 396 31.84 -19.04 -10.54
N LYS A 397 31.90 -19.01 -9.20
CA LYS A 397 31.15 -19.94 -8.34
C LYS A 397 29.65 -19.79 -8.57
N TYR A 398 29.14 -18.57 -8.63
CA TYR A 398 27.73 -18.29 -8.90
C TYR A 398 27.29 -18.87 -10.27
N LYS A 399 28.06 -18.59 -11.34
CA LYS A 399 27.77 -19.12 -12.69
C LYS A 399 27.77 -20.65 -12.73
N MET A 400 28.71 -21.29 -12.04
CA MET A 400 28.78 -22.75 -11.96
C MET A 400 27.54 -23.32 -11.25
N ILE A 401 27.14 -22.74 -10.11
CA ILE A 401 25.95 -23.16 -9.37
C ILE A 401 24.68 -22.95 -10.21
N SER A 402 24.55 -21.81 -10.88
CA SER A 402 23.41 -21.52 -11.77
C SER A 402 23.32 -22.52 -12.93
N LEU A 403 24.46 -22.89 -13.53
CA LEU A 403 24.51 -23.89 -14.57
C LEU A 403 24.06 -25.26 -14.08
N ILE A 404 24.54 -25.68 -12.91
CA ILE A 404 24.16 -26.97 -12.28
C ILE A 404 22.65 -26.98 -11.98
N LYS A 405 22.10 -25.88 -11.39
CA LYS A 405 20.65 -25.77 -11.15
C LYS A 405 19.84 -25.92 -12.42
N LYS A 406 20.25 -25.24 -13.50
CA LYS A 406 19.59 -25.32 -14.81
C LYS A 406 19.63 -26.73 -15.38
N LEU A 407 20.75 -27.44 -15.25
CA LEU A 407 20.88 -28.83 -15.71
C LEU A 407 20.03 -29.81 -14.91
N LEU A 408 19.77 -29.50 -13.62
CA LEU A 408 18.91 -30.29 -12.73
C LEU A 408 17.42 -29.90 -12.82
N GLY A 409 17.02 -29.01 -13.72
CA GLY A 409 15.65 -28.52 -13.85
C GLY A 409 15.14 -27.72 -12.63
N ARG A 410 16.04 -27.21 -11.81
CA ARG A 410 15.75 -26.39 -10.64
C ARG A 410 16.11 -24.93 -11.00
N SER A 411 15.11 -24.20 -11.51
CA SER A 411 15.25 -22.74 -11.74
C SER A 411 15.01 -21.97 -10.46
#